data_c3242f017fc2b9ac44e3088a5eaaa7b9
#
_entry.id   c3242f017fc2b9ac44e3088a5eaaa7b9
#
_cell.length_a   1.000
_cell.length_b   1.000
_cell.length_c   1.000
_cell.angle_alpha   90.00
_cell.angle_beta   90.00
_cell.angle_gamma   90.00
#
_symmetry.space_group_name_H-M   'P 1'
#
loop_
_entity.id
_entity.type
_entity.pdbx_description
1 polymer ?
#
loop_
_entity_poly.entity_id
_entity_poly.type
_entity_poly.pdbx_seq_one_letter_code
_entity_poly.pdbx_strand_id
1 'polypeptide(L)'
;MTKTLDLTKIDLRDALDFASLIEDEARERYEELASQMETQHTAEAASFFHFMAKNEARHGEELAERRKRLFPSLPCRVDRSMLWDVEAPAYETVRAFMTKKEALEVALAAEVKAYDFFVGVLKAMPEGEVKTLFEELRLEEIHHQELVKGEMAKLGPEDSFPTEDFADEPVAQ
;
A
#
# COMPACT_ATOMS: atom_id res chain seq x y z
N MET A 1 25.72 3.63 -6.87
CA MET A 1 24.87 4.73 -7.38
C MET A 1 23.52 4.12 -7.74
N THR A 2 22.52 4.35 -6.93
CA THR A 2 21.13 3.97 -7.20
C THR A 2 20.68 4.72 -8.45
N LYS A 3 20.26 3.97 -9.46
CA LYS A 3 19.82 4.54 -10.74
C LYS A 3 18.40 5.04 -10.54
N THR A 4 18.24 6.33 -10.24
CA THR A 4 16.93 6.94 -10.07
C THR A 4 16.21 6.96 -11.42
N LEU A 5 15.00 6.41 -11.48
CA LEU A 5 14.17 6.38 -12.68
C LEU A 5 13.56 7.77 -12.91
N ASP A 6 13.76 8.34 -14.11
CA ASP A 6 13.11 9.60 -14.50
C ASP A 6 11.72 9.29 -15.08
N LEU A 7 10.70 9.37 -14.24
CA LEU A 7 9.33 9.02 -14.60
C LEU A 7 8.74 9.89 -15.71
N THR A 8 9.34 11.04 -16.02
CA THR A 8 8.88 11.90 -17.13
C THR A 8 9.36 11.41 -18.50
N LYS A 9 10.25 10.40 -18.52
CA LYS A 9 10.91 9.87 -19.73
C LYS A 9 10.71 8.38 -19.95
N ILE A 10 9.99 7.70 -19.08
CA ILE A 10 9.72 6.26 -19.23
C ILE A 10 8.69 6.00 -20.32
N ASP A 11 8.77 4.84 -20.95
CA ASP A 11 7.72 4.36 -21.86
C ASP A 11 6.61 3.64 -21.08
N LEU A 12 5.48 3.35 -21.74
CA LEU A 12 4.33 2.70 -21.11
C LEU A 12 4.68 1.31 -20.55
N ARG A 13 5.62 0.59 -21.15
CA ARG A 13 6.06 -0.71 -20.63
C ARG A 13 6.74 -0.55 -19.29
N ASP A 14 7.70 0.38 -19.18
CA ASP A 14 8.43 0.64 -17.94
C ASP A 14 7.49 1.23 -16.87
N ALA A 15 6.50 2.03 -17.28
CA ALA A 15 5.49 2.57 -16.37
C ALA A 15 4.59 1.47 -15.78
N LEU A 16 4.18 0.49 -16.59
CA LEU A 16 3.42 -0.67 -16.10
C LEU A 16 4.27 -1.58 -15.21
N ASP A 17 5.54 -1.83 -15.59
CA ASP A 17 6.47 -2.59 -14.75
C ASP A 17 6.70 -1.87 -13.41
N PHE A 18 6.84 -0.54 -13.40
CA PHE A 18 7.01 0.28 -12.20
C PHE A 18 5.75 0.26 -11.30
N ALA A 19 4.57 0.47 -11.90
CA ALA A 19 3.30 0.40 -11.18
C ALA A 19 3.08 -0.97 -10.52
N SER A 20 3.28 -2.06 -11.27
CA SER A 20 3.15 -3.43 -10.72
C SER A 20 4.08 -3.67 -9.53
N LEU A 21 5.29 -3.09 -9.53
CA LEU A 21 6.22 -3.23 -8.40
C LEU A 21 5.78 -2.40 -7.18
N ILE A 22 5.10 -1.26 -7.37
CA ILE A 22 4.52 -0.48 -6.25
C ILE A 22 3.45 -1.31 -5.55
N GLU A 23 2.49 -1.85 -6.31
CA GLU A 23 1.43 -2.71 -5.77
C GLU A 23 1.97 -3.96 -5.06
N ASP A 24 3.01 -4.60 -5.65
CA ASP A 24 3.67 -5.74 -5.02
C ASP A 24 4.34 -5.36 -3.68
N GLU A 25 4.98 -4.19 -3.60
CA GLU A 25 5.61 -3.70 -2.37
C GLU A 25 4.56 -3.36 -1.30
N ALA A 26 3.47 -2.69 -1.68
CA ALA A 26 2.36 -2.37 -0.78
C ALA A 26 1.70 -3.66 -0.26
N ARG A 27 1.40 -4.62 -1.15
CA ARG A 27 0.86 -5.93 -0.78
C ARG A 27 1.75 -6.66 0.23
N GLU A 28 3.05 -6.81 -0.07
CA GLU A 28 4.00 -7.49 0.81
C GLU A 28 4.06 -6.81 2.19
N ARG A 29 4.05 -5.49 2.23
CA ARG A 29 4.06 -4.73 3.47
C ARG A 29 2.79 -4.95 4.29
N TYR A 30 1.61 -4.92 3.67
CA TYR A 30 0.35 -5.20 4.36
C TYR A 30 0.28 -6.65 4.85
N GLU A 31 0.82 -7.63 4.11
CA GLU A 31 0.94 -9.03 4.57
C GLU A 31 1.87 -9.17 5.80
N GLU A 32 3.02 -8.48 5.79
CA GLU A 32 3.94 -8.44 6.94
C GLU A 32 3.25 -7.85 8.18
N LEU A 33 2.54 -6.74 8.02
CA LEU A 33 1.80 -6.09 9.09
C LEU A 33 0.68 -6.97 9.64
N ALA A 34 -0.08 -7.63 8.76
CA ALA A 34 -1.10 -8.58 9.17
C ALA A 34 -0.52 -9.71 10.03
N SER A 35 0.57 -10.33 9.56
CA SER A 35 1.27 -11.38 10.30
C SER A 35 1.81 -10.91 11.67
N GLN A 36 2.31 -9.68 11.72
CA GLN A 36 2.76 -9.08 12.98
C GLN A 36 1.60 -8.89 13.95
N MET A 37 0.45 -8.37 13.48
CA MET A 37 -0.74 -8.18 14.31
C MET A 37 -1.34 -9.50 14.78
N GLU A 38 -1.32 -10.55 13.95
CA GLU A 38 -1.73 -11.90 14.37
C GLU A 38 -0.85 -12.42 15.50
N THR A 39 0.46 -12.26 15.40
CA THR A 39 1.41 -12.68 16.46
C THR A 39 1.19 -11.92 17.77
N GLN A 40 0.70 -10.70 17.69
CA GLN A 40 0.43 -9.83 18.84
C GLN A 40 -1.03 -9.92 19.32
N HIS A 41 -1.81 -10.88 18.83
CA HIS A 41 -3.21 -11.11 19.17
C HIS A 41 -4.16 -9.92 18.91
N THR A 42 -3.82 -9.05 17.95
CA THR A 42 -4.67 -7.94 17.48
C THR A 42 -5.41 -8.32 16.20
N ALA A 43 -6.31 -9.30 16.32
CA ALA A 43 -6.95 -9.96 15.17
C ALA A 43 -7.72 -9.02 14.25
N GLU A 44 -8.32 -7.95 14.77
CA GLU A 44 -9.08 -6.98 13.98
C GLU A 44 -8.16 -6.13 13.11
N ALA A 45 -7.02 -5.67 13.66
CA ALA A 45 -6.00 -4.98 12.90
C ALA A 45 -5.38 -5.90 11.83
N ALA A 46 -5.08 -7.15 12.18
CA ALA A 46 -4.60 -8.16 11.24
C ALA A 46 -5.57 -8.37 10.07
N SER A 47 -6.85 -8.55 10.38
CA SER A 47 -7.91 -8.74 9.38
C SER A 47 -8.00 -7.55 8.41
N PHE A 48 -7.84 -6.32 8.91
CA PHE A 48 -7.85 -5.14 8.09
C PHE A 48 -6.62 -5.08 7.15
N PHE A 49 -5.42 -5.36 7.66
CA PHE A 49 -4.23 -5.39 6.82
C PHE A 49 -4.29 -6.50 5.75
N HIS A 50 -4.85 -7.67 6.05
CA HIS A 50 -5.13 -8.69 5.04
C HIS A 50 -6.11 -8.20 3.96
N PHE A 51 -7.12 -7.42 4.35
CA PHE A 51 -8.04 -6.81 3.40
C PHE A 51 -7.31 -5.83 2.47
N MET A 52 -6.43 -4.97 2.99
CA MET A 52 -5.60 -4.08 2.18
C MET A 52 -4.69 -4.88 1.24
N ALA A 53 -3.91 -5.84 1.76
CA ALA A 53 -3.05 -6.70 0.94
C ALA A 53 -3.78 -7.37 -0.25
N LYS A 54 -5.04 -7.77 -0.04
CA LYS A 54 -5.85 -8.35 -1.12
C LYS A 54 -6.25 -7.34 -2.19
N ASN A 55 -6.47 -6.07 -1.84
CA ASN A 55 -6.74 -5.02 -2.81
C ASN A 55 -5.50 -4.77 -3.68
N GLU A 56 -4.33 -4.61 -3.07
CA GLU A 56 -3.08 -4.39 -3.80
C GLU A 56 -2.74 -5.59 -4.71
N ALA A 57 -2.95 -6.83 -4.24
CA ALA A 57 -2.77 -8.02 -5.06
C ALA A 57 -3.64 -7.98 -6.33
N ARG A 58 -4.89 -7.56 -6.23
CA ARG A 58 -5.80 -7.45 -7.37
C ARG A 58 -5.32 -6.40 -8.37
N HIS A 59 -4.89 -5.22 -7.91
CA HIS A 59 -4.38 -4.16 -8.78
C HIS A 59 -3.08 -4.58 -9.46
N GLY A 60 -2.16 -5.19 -8.74
CA GLY A 60 -0.94 -5.75 -9.30
C GLY A 60 -1.21 -6.79 -10.39
N GLU A 61 -2.19 -7.68 -10.21
CA GLU A 61 -2.62 -8.65 -11.23
C GLU A 61 -3.19 -7.96 -12.48
N GLU A 62 -4.05 -6.95 -12.33
CA GLU A 62 -4.64 -6.20 -13.44
C GLU A 62 -3.57 -5.47 -14.26
N LEU A 63 -2.59 -4.84 -13.59
CA LEU A 63 -1.43 -4.19 -14.24
C LEU A 63 -0.54 -5.21 -14.95
N ALA A 64 -0.24 -6.34 -14.33
CA ALA A 64 0.57 -7.41 -14.92
C ALA A 64 -0.12 -8.02 -16.17
N GLU A 65 -1.42 -8.22 -16.15
CA GLU A 65 -2.19 -8.67 -17.30
C GLU A 65 -2.19 -7.64 -18.44
N ARG A 66 -2.37 -6.34 -18.12
CA ARG A 66 -2.28 -5.23 -19.08
C ARG A 66 -0.88 -5.19 -19.71
N ARG A 67 0.16 -5.31 -18.88
CA ARG A 67 1.56 -5.39 -19.29
C ARG A 67 1.82 -6.55 -20.26
N LYS A 68 1.38 -7.74 -19.89
CA LYS A 68 1.53 -8.97 -20.70
C LYS A 68 0.80 -8.86 -22.04
N ARG A 69 -0.40 -8.29 -22.05
CA ARG A 69 -1.19 -8.11 -23.27
C ARG A 69 -0.54 -7.14 -24.24
N LEU A 70 0.02 -6.02 -23.75
CA LEU A 70 0.60 -5.00 -24.61
C LEU A 70 2.04 -5.31 -25.03
N PHE A 71 2.80 -5.99 -24.18
CA PHE A 71 4.23 -6.21 -24.38
C PHE A 71 4.66 -7.66 -24.07
N PRO A 72 4.06 -8.68 -24.71
CA PRO A 72 4.18 -10.09 -24.30
C PRO A 72 5.60 -10.66 -24.33
N SER A 73 6.47 -10.11 -25.19
CA SER A 73 7.82 -10.65 -25.42
C SER A 73 8.94 -9.72 -24.98
N LEU A 74 8.61 -8.57 -24.40
CA LEU A 74 9.62 -7.59 -23.99
C LEU A 74 10.03 -7.81 -22.53
N PRO A 75 11.34 -7.84 -22.21
CA PRO A 75 11.82 -8.01 -20.85
C PRO A 75 11.46 -6.81 -19.95
N CYS A 76 11.30 -7.06 -18.67
CA CYS A 76 11.23 -6.01 -17.66
C CYS A 76 12.57 -5.28 -17.56
N ARG A 77 12.54 -3.96 -17.44
CA ARG A 77 13.73 -3.10 -17.26
C ARG A 77 13.73 -2.34 -15.94
N VAL A 78 12.63 -2.41 -15.22
CA VAL A 78 12.48 -1.79 -13.91
C VAL A 78 12.66 -2.86 -12.84
N ASP A 79 13.41 -2.57 -11.81
CA ASP A 79 13.62 -3.46 -10.67
C ASP A 79 13.38 -2.71 -9.34
N ARG A 80 13.23 -3.46 -8.25
CA ARG A 80 12.93 -2.91 -6.91
C ARG A 80 13.92 -1.86 -6.42
N SER A 81 15.18 -1.88 -6.87
CA SER A 81 16.18 -0.87 -6.48
C SER A 81 15.91 0.51 -7.09
N MET A 82 14.98 0.58 -8.06
CA MET A 82 14.55 1.81 -8.71
C MET A 82 13.28 2.39 -8.09
N LEU A 83 12.62 1.65 -7.19
CA LEU A 83 11.45 2.12 -6.46
C LEU A 83 11.85 3.14 -5.39
N TRP A 84 10.94 4.05 -5.14
CA TRP A 84 10.86 4.82 -3.91
C TRP A 84 9.77 4.19 -3.04
N ASP A 85 9.83 4.40 -1.76
CA ASP A 85 8.76 4.06 -0.82
C ASP A 85 7.53 4.94 -1.14
N VAL A 86 6.74 4.50 -2.13
CA VAL A 86 5.62 5.26 -2.69
C VAL A 86 4.38 5.07 -1.83
N GLU A 87 3.94 3.83 -1.64
CA GLU A 87 2.64 3.49 -1.08
C GLU A 87 2.76 2.72 0.24
N ALA A 88 3.71 1.80 0.31
CA ALA A 88 3.84 0.93 1.47
C ALA A 88 3.88 1.70 2.80
N PRO A 89 3.15 1.26 3.84
CA PRO A 89 3.23 1.83 5.19
C PRO A 89 4.67 1.84 5.71
N ALA A 90 5.08 2.93 6.34
CA ALA A 90 6.42 3.02 6.93
C ALA A 90 6.56 2.10 8.15
N TYR A 91 7.65 1.34 8.25
CA TYR A 91 7.88 0.42 9.38
C TYR A 91 7.86 1.13 10.74
N GLU A 92 8.35 2.37 10.80
CA GLU A 92 8.42 3.14 12.04
C GLU A 92 7.06 3.56 12.59
N THR A 93 6.00 3.52 11.77
CA THR A 93 4.64 3.86 12.18
C THR A 93 3.92 2.69 12.81
N VAL A 94 4.42 1.48 12.63
CA VAL A 94 3.81 0.26 13.13
C VAL A 94 4.33 -0.06 14.53
N ARG A 95 3.40 -0.14 15.48
CA ARG A 95 3.69 -0.44 16.89
C ARG A 95 3.22 -1.84 17.23
N ALA A 96 3.89 -2.44 18.23
CA ALA A 96 3.35 -3.62 18.92
C ALA A 96 1.97 -3.26 19.52
N PHE A 97 1.04 -4.21 19.46
CA PHE A 97 -0.30 -4.06 20.05
C PHE A 97 -1.13 -2.89 19.48
N MET A 98 -1.02 -2.68 18.17
CA MET A 98 -1.78 -1.67 17.47
C MET A 98 -3.28 -1.98 17.52
N THR A 99 -4.08 -0.98 17.88
CA THR A 99 -5.54 -1.07 17.81
C THR A 99 -6.01 -1.05 16.35
N LYS A 100 -7.24 -1.47 16.11
CA LYS A 100 -7.86 -1.35 14.76
C LYS A 100 -7.83 0.10 14.27
N LYS A 101 -8.09 1.06 15.15
CA LYS A 101 -8.04 2.49 14.82
C LYS A 101 -6.63 2.91 14.35
N GLU A 102 -5.59 2.54 15.09
CA GLU A 102 -4.21 2.86 14.73
C GLU A 102 -3.80 2.19 13.41
N ALA A 103 -4.25 0.96 13.16
CA ALA A 103 -4.02 0.28 11.88
C ALA A 103 -4.66 1.02 10.70
N LEU A 104 -5.90 1.49 10.87
CA LEU A 104 -6.60 2.31 9.86
C LEU A 104 -5.90 3.66 9.63
N GLU A 105 -5.38 4.30 10.68
CA GLU A 105 -4.62 5.55 10.57
C GLU A 105 -3.31 5.35 9.81
N VAL A 106 -2.61 4.24 10.03
CA VAL A 106 -1.38 3.88 9.29
C VAL A 106 -1.68 3.63 7.82
N ALA A 107 -2.72 2.85 7.52
CA ALA A 107 -3.13 2.61 6.14
C ALA A 107 -3.52 3.91 5.45
N LEU A 108 -4.39 4.74 6.06
CA LEU A 108 -4.78 6.02 5.46
C LEU A 108 -3.59 6.93 5.16
N ALA A 109 -2.58 6.94 6.03
CA ALA A 109 -1.36 7.72 5.80
C ALA A 109 -0.56 7.20 4.59
N ALA A 110 -0.54 5.88 4.36
CA ALA A 110 0.10 5.27 3.19
C ALA A 110 -0.62 5.66 1.89
N GLU A 111 -1.96 5.53 1.84
CA GLU A 111 -2.76 5.91 0.68
C GLU A 111 -2.68 7.41 0.34
N VAL A 112 -2.59 8.27 1.36
CA VAL A 112 -2.38 9.72 1.16
C VAL A 112 -0.98 9.97 0.59
N LYS A 113 0.04 9.28 1.09
CA LYS A 113 1.42 9.39 0.59
C LYS A 113 1.50 8.98 -0.90
N ALA A 114 0.87 7.88 -1.27
CA ALA A 114 0.81 7.40 -2.65
C ALA A 114 0.08 8.40 -3.56
N TYR A 115 -1.08 8.89 -3.14
CA TYR A 115 -1.80 9.94 -3.86
C TYR A 115 -0.93 11.18 -4.10
N ASP A 116 -0.25 11.68 -3.07
CA ASP A 116 0.60 12.87 -3.17
C ASP A 116 1.80 12.64 -4.12
N PHE A 117 2.36 11.43 -4.11
CA PHE A 117 3.38 11.03 -5.08
C PHE A 117 2.88 11.14 -6.51
N PHE A 118 1.74 10.51 -6.85
CA PHE A 118 1.17 10.58 -8.19
C PHE A 118 0.80 12.01 -8.58
N VAL A 119 0.22 12.80 -7.70
CA VAL A 119 -0.04 14.23 -7.92
C VAL A 119 1.25 14.99 -8.23
N GLY A 120 2.33 14.71 -7.53
CA GLY A 120 3.64 15.32 -7.75
C GLY A 120 4.21 15.00 -9.12
N VAL A 121 4.21 13.73 -9.49
CA VAL A 121 4.76 13.24 -10.78
C VAL A 121 3.94 13.77 -11.96
N LEU A 122 2.61 13.75 -11.88
CA LEU A 122 1.70 14.19 -12.94
C LEU A 122 1.91 15.66 -13.36
N LYS A 123 2.37 16.54 -12.45
CA LYS A 123 2.64 17.95 -12.76
C LYS A 123 3.69 18.15 -13.84
N ALA A 124 4.67 17.26 -13.92
CA ALA A 124 5.79 17.36 -14.87
C ALA A 124 5.67 16.36 -16.03
N MET A 125 4.65 15.48 -16.01
CA MET A 125 4.51 14.41 -17.00
C MET A 125 3.91 14.94 -18.30
N PRO A 126 4.52 14.61 -19.46
CA PRO A 126 3.96 14.97 -20.77
C PRO A 126 2.66 14.19 -21.04
N GLU A 127 1.78 14.77 -21.87
CA GLU A 127 0.56 14.11 -22.31
C GLU A 127 0.87 12.80 -23.05
N GLY A 128 0.11 11.74 -22.76
CA GLY A 128 0.27 10.43 -23.35
C GLY A 128 -0.21 9.27 -22.47
N GLU A 129 -0.01 8.04 -22.95
CA GLU A 129 -0.51 6.83 -22.30
C GLU A 129 0.08 6.61 -20.88
N VAL A 130 1.32 7.04 -20.65
CA VAL A 130 1.96 6.98 -19.32
C VAL A 130 1.26 7.91 -18.36
N LYS A 131 0.95 9.14 -18.79
CA LYS A 131 0.19 10.09 -17.96
C LYS A 131 -1.19 9.55 -17.63
N THR A 132 -1.89 8.98 -18.60
CA THR A 132 -3.20 8.35 -18.40
C THR A 132 -3.13 7.22 -17.36
N LEU A 133 -2.11 6.36 -17.43
CA LEU A 133 -1.89 5.30 -16.44
C LEU A 133 -1.70 5.89 -15.03
N PHE A 134 -0.87 6.91 -14.88
CA PHE A 134 -0.65 7.52 -13.55
C PHE A 134 -1.87 8.32 -13.04
N GLU A 135 -2.72 8.82 -13.93
CA GLU A 135 -4.02 9.38 -13.54
C GLU A 135 -4.99 8.30 -13.06
N GLU A 136 -4.99 7.12 -13.68
CA GLU A 136 -5.74 5.94 -13.23
C GLU A 136 -5.29 5.55 -11.83
N LEU A 137 -3.99 5.32 -11.60
CA LEU A 137 -3.42 4.98 -10.28
C LEU A 137 -3.78 6.03 -9.22
N ARG A 138 -3.62 7.32 -9.51
CA ARG A 138 -4.01 8.39 -8.58
C ARG A 138 -5.49 8.32 -8.18
N LEU A 139 -6.37 7.89 -9.09
CA LEU A 139 -7.79 7.72 -8.77
C LEU A 139 -8.04 6.48 -7.90
N GLU A 140 -7.24 5.44 -8.06
CA GLU A 140 -7.26 4.25 -7.20
C GLU A 140 -6.90 4.61 -5.76
N GLU A 141 -5.89 5.47 -5.55
CA GLU A 141 -5.55 5.97 -4.20
C GLU A 141 -6.71 6.73 -3.53
N ILE A 142 -7.49 7.49 -4.29
CA ILE A 142 -8.69 8.14 -3.74
C ILE A 142 -9.70 7.08 -3.28
N HIS A 143 -9.90 6.03 -4.08
CA HIS A 143 -10.80 4.95 -3.74
C HIS A 143 -10.33 4.19 -2.48
N HIS A 144 -9.04 3.89 -2.36
CA HIS A 144 -8.46 3.27 -1.17
C HIS A 144 -8.66 4.13 0.08
N GLN A 145 -8.40 5.44 -0.01
CA GLN A 145 -8.68 6.36 1.10
C GLN A 145 -10.16 6.34 1.51
N GLU A 146 -11.09 6.24 0.55
CA GLU A 146 -12.53 6.13 0.84
C GLU A 146 -12.86 4.83 1.54
N LEU A 147 -12.26 3.70 1.14
CA LEU A 147 -12.42 2.41 1.80
C LEU A 147 -11.93 2.47 3.25
N VAL A 148 -10.73 2.99 3.48
CA VAL A 148 -10.18 3.14 4.83
C VAL A 148 -11.04 4.06 5.69
N LYS A 149 -11.45 5.23 5.18
CA LYS A 149 -12.34 6.16 5.89
C LYS A 149 -13.71 5.54 6.19
N GLY A 150 -14.22 4.71 5.28
CA GLY A 150 -15.45 3.94 5.49
C GLY A 150 -15.34 2.95 6.65
N GLU A 151 -14.18 2.28 6.81
CA GLU A 151 -13.93 1.44 7.97
C GLU A 151 -13.74 2.27 9.26
N MET A 152 -13.02 3.39 9.17
CA MET A 152 -12.87 4.31 10.31
C MET A 152 -14.23 4.83 10.84
N ALA A 153 -15.18 5.09 9.95
CA ALA A 153 -16.51 5.55 10.32
C ALA A 153 -17.36 4.48 11.08
N LYS A 154 -16.93 3.22 11.06
CA LYS A 154 -17.59 2.11 11.78
C LYS A 154 -17.00 1.89 13.17
N LEU A 155 -15.90 2.58 13.53
CA LEU A 155 -15.23 2.42 14.81
C LEU A 155 -16.14 2.86 15.96
N GLY A 156 -16.17 2.03 17.03
CA GLY A 156 -16.78 2.34 18.30
C GLY A 156 -15.76 2.80 19.34
N PRO A 157 -16.20 3.17 20.55
CA PRO A 157 -15.31 3.51 21.66
C PRO A 157 -14.32 2.38 22.02
N GLU A 158 -14.74 1.13 21.85
CA GLU A 158 -13.95 -0.10 22.09
C GLU A 158 -12.75 -0.21 21.19
N ASP A 159 -12.82 0.25 19.96
CA ASP A 159 -11.74 0.16 18.96
C ASP A 159 -10.54 1.09 19.25
N SER A 160 -10.68 1.93 20.29
CA SER A 160 -9.64 2.88 20.73
C SER A 160 -8.79 2.36 21.88
N PHE A 161 -9.14 1.21 22.45
CA PHE A 161 -8.41 0.60 23.56
C PHE A 161 -7.79 -0.72 23.10
N PRO A 162 -6.54 -1.01 23.51
CA PRO A 162 -5.96 -2.34 23.32
C PRO A 162 -6.89 -3.38 23.95
N THR A 163 -7.14 -4.49 23.26
CA THR A 163 -7.86 -5.62 23.85
C THR A 163 -7.18 -6.04 25.14
N GLU A 164 -7.95 -6.24 26.21
CA GLU A 164 -7.50 -6.45 27.60
C GLU A 164 -6.68 -7.74 27.87
N ASP A 165 -6.11 -8.37 26.84
CA ASP A 165 -5.41 -9.65 26.95
C ASP A 165 -3.98 -9.53 27.54
N PHE A 166 -3.61 -8.37 28.08
CA PHE A 166 -2.32 -8.11 28.74
C PHE A 166 -2.43 -7.77 30.23
N ALA A 167 -3.52 -8.14 30.86
CA ALA A 167 -3.47 -8.23 32.30
C ALA A 167 -2.62 -9.46 32.69
N ASP A 168 -1.31 -9.26 32.84
CA ASP A 168 -0.51 -10.19 33.64
C ASP A 168 -1.21 -10.42 34.96
N GLU A 169 -1.89 -11.55 35.11
CA GLU A 169 -2.35 -11.98 36.42
C GLU A 169 -1.11 -12.03 37.31
N PRO A 170 -1.06 -11.28 38.41
CA PRO A 170 0.08 -11.34 39.30
C PRO A 170 0.22 -12.78 39.79
N VAL A 171 1.31 -13.43 39.40
CA VAL A 171 1.65 -14.77 39.88
C VAL A 171 1.77 -14.65 41.40
N ALA A 172 0.79 -15.18 42.09
CA ALA A 172 0.83 -15.26 43.55
C ALA A 172 2.08 -16.05 43.96
N GLN A 173 3.01 -15.39 44.67
CA GLN A 173 4.18 -16.01 45.29
C GLN A 173 3.76 -16.82 46.54
#